data_f5584714e7f97375b6d7e8d9f8c95b32
#
_entry.id   f5584714e7f97375b6d7e8d9f8c95b32
#
_cell.length_a   1.000
_cell.length_b   1.000
_cell.length_c   1.000
_cell.angle_alpha   90.00
_cell.angle_beta   90.00
_cell.angle_gamma   90.00
#
_symmetry.space_group_name_H-M   'P 1'
#
loop_
_entity.id
_entity.type
_entity.pdbx_description
1 polymer ?
#
loop_
_entity_poly.entity_id
_entity_poly.type
_entity_poly.pdbx_seq_one_letter_code
_entity_poly.pdbx_strand_id
1 'polypeptide(L)'
;MLEISVQTGGLQYDDRNADEVFGMLAAAGFEAMDFNIDPHLPPNAISKGPLTDFFDQSVESLINYYRPVKAAAEKHGIAFGQMHAPFPLWVEGKPEVNDYMITVVDKCAALCQFLGCPQLVVHPITRPTKEEEWEVNMAMYRAMIPTGKKYGVKLCLENLPHGARGRTVEGVCCDAAEVCRYLDTLNAEAGEEVFGFCFDLGHANILGLRIRDYLKGIGHRLTCLHLHDNNGTSDWHTAPYTCIGGAYYSTDWEGLLQGLDEIGYRGTLNFETFRATKGLPRRLQREMLHYIAEVGRYFRDRLLGNEV
;
A
#
# COMPACT_ATOMS: atom_id res chain seq x y z
N MET A 1 14.62 -11.10 -2.55
CA MET A 1 15.19 -10.84 -1.19
C MET A 1 14.08 -10.19 -0.39
N LEU A 2 13.87 -10.58 0.85
CA LEU A 2 12.83 -9.96 1.70
C LEU A 2 13.34 -8.60 2.20
N GLU A 3 13.14 -7.56 1.41
CA GLU A 3 13.52 -6.18 1.79
C GLU A 3 12.59 -5.64 2.88
N ILE A 4 13.13 -4.82 3.77
CA ILE A 4 12.35 -4.19 4.84
C ILE A 4 12.05 -2.75 4.41
N SER A 5 10.77 -2.40 4.40
CA SER A 5 10.26 -1.12 3.91
C SER A 5 9.31 -0.48 4.91
N VAL A 6 9.16 0.84 4.84
CA VAL A 6 8.19 1.58 5.64
C VAL A 6 7.57 2.71 4.82
N GLN A 7 6.29 3.02 5.10
CA GLN A 7 5.61 4.14 4.49
C GLN A 7 6.12 5.49 5.01
N THR A 8 6.32 6.45 4.12
CA THR A 8 6.87 7.77 4.44
C THR A 8 5.86 8.76 5.04
N GLY A 9 4.56 8.49 4.98
CA GLY A 9 3.49 9.42 5.35
C GLY A 9 3.50 9.94 6.79
N GLY A 10 4.01 9.17 7.75
CA GLY A 10 4.10 9.56 9.17
C GLY A 10 5.32 10.40 9.54
N LEU A 11 6.25 10.62 8.62
CA LEU A 11 7.58 11.17 8.91
C LEU A 11 7.68 12.69 8.72
N GLN A 12 6.55 13.38 8.59
CA GLN A 12 6.51 14.80 8.23
C GLN A 12 7.36 15.07 6.98
N TYR A 13 7.28 14.12 6.02
CA TYR A 13 7.95 14.20 4.75
C TYR A 13 7.36 15.34 3.92
N ASP A 14 8.24 16.15 3.34
CA ASP A 14 7.97 16.95 2.16
C ASP A 14 9.18 16.83 1.23
N ASP A 15 9.01 17.21 -0.03
CA ASP A 15 10.04 17.02 -1.05
C ASP A 15 11.34 17.80 -0.76
N ARG A 16 11.32 18.78 0.17
CA ARG A 16 12.47 19.56 0.59
C ARG A 16 13.31 18.87 1.65
N ASN A 17 12.73 17.94 2.42
CA ASN A 17 13.42 17.23 3.51
C ASN A 17 13.72 15.75 3.17
N ALA A 18 13.62 15.34 1.89
CA ALA A 18 13.84 13.98 1.45
C ALA A 18 15.20 13.42 1.91
N ASP A 19 16.27 14.20 1.82
CA ASP A 19 17.62 13.78 2.25
C ASP A 19 17.69 13.43 3.74
N GLU A 20 17.05 14.23 4.61
CA GLU A 20 16.97 13.95 6.05
C GLU A 20 16.14 12.69 6.32
N VAL A 21 14.96 12.61 5.72
CA VAL A 21 14.03 11.50 5.98
C VAL A 21 14.61 10.17 5.50
N PHE A 22 15.15 10.13 4.27
CA PHE A 22 15.74 8.89 3.74
C PHE A 22 17.01 8.48 4.48
N GLY A 23 17.80 9.46 4.94
CA GLY A 23 18.92 9.20 5.86
C GLY A 23 18.47 8.58 7.19
N MET A 24 17.30 8.98 7.71
CA MET A 24 16.73 8.35 8.91
C MET A 24 16.28 6.91 8.63
N LEU A 25 15.67 6.64 7.48
CA LEU A 25 15.28 5.28 7.08
C LEU A 25 16.48 4.36 6.95
N ALA A 26 17.51 4.80 6.22
CA ALA A 26 18.75 4.04 6.07
C ALA A 26 19.43 3.77 7.43
N ALA A 27 19.52 4.77 8.29
CA ALA A 27 20.10 4.62 9.63
C ALA A 27 19.32 3.65 10.52
N ALA A 28 17.99 3.53 10.35
CA ALA A 28 17.18 2.55 11.04
C ALA A 28 17.34 1.12 10.49
N GLY A 29 17.84 0.97 9.27
CA GLY A 29 18.06 -0.31 8.61
C GLY A 29 16.94 -0.71 7.65
N PHE A 30 16.15 0.24 7.17
CA PHE A 30 15.26 0.01 6.03
C PHE A 30 16.06 -0.02 4.73
N GLU A 31 15.59 -0.83 3.79
CA GLU A 31 16.20 -1.04 2.47
C GLU A 31 15.33 -0.43 1.36
N ALA A 32 14.04 -0.27 1.64
CA ALA A 32 13.07 0.32 0.73
C ALA A 32 12.09 1.24 1.47
N MET A 33 11.27 1.95 0.71
CA MET A 33 10.14 2.73 1.23
C MET A 33 8.87 2.50 0.43
N ASP A 34 7.75 2.68 1.09
CA ASP A 34 6.45 2.93 0.49
C ASP A 34 6.26 4.45 0.39
N PHE A 35 6.30 4.94 -0.83
CA PHE A 35 6.38 6.37 -1.07
C PHE A 35 4.99 7.00 -1.08
N ASN A 36 4.73 7.87 -0.10
CA ASN A 36 3.45 8.56 0.02
C ASN A 36 3.39 9.81 -0.88
N ILE A 37 2.43 9.84 -1.80
CA ILE A 37 2.16 10.97 -2.72
C ILE A 37 0.86 11.71 -2.38
N ASP A 38 0.09 11.29 -1.37
CA ASP A 38 -1.20 11.85 -0.98
C ASP A 38 -1.19 13.36 -0.69
N PRO A 39 -0.12 13.98 -0.15
CA PRO A 39 -0.12 15.41 0.10
C PRO A 39 -0.41 16.26 -1.15
N HIS A 40 -0.12 15.75 -2.34
CA HIS A 40 -0.37 16.45 -3.60
C HIS A 40 -1.82 16.40 -4.07
N LEU A 41 -2.57 15.38 -3.68
CA LEU A 41 -4.00 15.24 -3.97
C LEU A 41 -4.71 14.51 -2.81
N PRO A 42 -5.01 15.21 -1.70
CA PRO A 42 -5.54 14.56 -0.51
C PRO A 42 -6.99 14.06 -0.73
N PRO A 43 -7.41 12.99 -0.02
CA PRO A 43 -8.72 12.35 -0.18
C PRO A 43 -9.93 13.30 -0.09
N ASN A 44 -9.84 14.33 0.76
CA ASN A 44 -10.91 15.32 0.89
C ASN A 44 -11.05 16.21 -0.36
N ALA A 45 -9.95 16.52 -1.06
CA ALA A 45 -10.01 17.27 -2.31
C ALA A 45 -10.72 16.47 -3.40
N ILE A 46 -10.44 15.17 -3.50
CA ILE A 46 -11.09 14.27 -4.45
C ILE A 46 -12.59 14.13 -4.13
N SER A 47 -12.91 13.83 -2.87
CA SER A 47 -14.29 13.54 -2.46
C SER A 47 -15.21 14.77 -2.49
N LYS A 48 -14.71 15.94 -2.07
CA LYS A 48 -15.49 17.16 -1.82
C LYS A 48 -15.14 18.33 -2.74
N GLY A 49 -13.90 18.31 -3.32
CA GLY A 49 -13.35 19.40 -4.12
C GLY A 49 -12.92 20.60 -3.29
N PRO A 50 -12.27 21.60 -3.90
CA PRO A 50 -11.72 21.51 -5.26
C PRO A 50 -10.53 20.55 -5.35
N LEU A 51 -10.31 19.97 -6.54
CA LEU A 51 -9.10 19.21 -6.82
C LEU A 51 -7.87 20.13 -6.79
N THR A 52 -6.71 19.57 -6.44
CA THR A 52 -5.44 20.28 -6.59
C THR A 52 -4.96 20.21 -8.04
N ASP A 53 -4.11 21.15 -8.45
CA ASP A 53 -3.58 21.25 -9.80
C ASP A 53 -2.25 20.51 -10.02
N PHE A 54 -1.74 19.83 -8.99
CA PHE A 54 -0.44 19.17 -9.06
C PHE A 54 -0.35 18.17 -10.21
N PHE A 55 -1.39 17.35 -10.37
CA PHE A 55 -1.45 16.36 -11.44
C PHE A 55 -1.95 16.93 -12.78
N ASP A 56 -2.18 18.24 -12.91
CA ASP A 56 -2.46 18.89 -14.21
C ASP A 56 -1.17 19.09 -15.02
N GLN A 57 -0.01 19.06 -14.35
CA GLN A 57 1.30 19.16 -14.98
C GLN A 57 1.58 18.01 -15.94
N SER A 58 2.48 18.25 -16.90
CA SER A 58 2.98 17.18 -17.77
C SER A 58 3.79 16.12 -16.99
N VAL A 59 3.86 14.90 -17.50
CA VAL A 59 4.69 13.83 -16.91
C VAL A 59 6.16 14.28 -16.80
N GLU A 60 6.67 15.01 -17.80
CA GLU A 60 8.04 15.53 -17.77
C GLU A 60 8.26 16.52 -16.61
N SER A 61 7.28 17.42 -16.35
CA SER A 61 7.33 18.35 -15.22
C SER A 61 7.32 17.63 -13.89
N LEU A 62 6.48 16.62 -13.73
CA LEU A 62 6.42 15.78 -12.53
C LEU A 62 7.72 14.99 -12.32
N ILE A 63 8.30 14.43 -13.37
CA ILE A 63 9.61 13.77 -13.31
C ILE A 63 10.70 14.75 -12.86
N ASN A 64 10.73 15.96 -13.41
CA ASN A 64 11.69 16.97 -13.02
C ASN A 64 11.53 17.40 -11.56
N TYR A 65 10.29 17.49 -11.08
CA TYR A 65 9.98 17.77 -9.69
C TYR A 65 10.56 16.69 -8.73
N TYR A 66 10.46 15.39 -9.10
CA TYR A 66 10.94 14.28 -8.27
C TYR A 66 12.40 13.88 -8.48
N ARG A 67 13.15 14.51 -9.41
CA ARG A 67 14.61 14.22 -9.57
C ARG A 67 15.41 14.39 -8.27
N PRO A 68 15.24 15.47 -7.48
CA PRO A 68 15.97 15.60 -6.20
C PRO A 68 15.59 14.51 -5.19
N VAL A 69 14.33 14.10 -5.18
CA VAL A 69 13.82 13.02 -4.30
C VAL A 69 14.48 11.69 -4.66
N LYS A 70 14.54 11.36 -5.97
CA LYS A 70 15.24 10.17 -6.47
C LYS A 70 16.72 10.19 -6.09
N ALA A 71 17.40 11.33 -6.32
CA ALA A 71 18.79 11.47 -5.96
C ALA A 71 19.07 11.30 -4.46
N ALA A 72 18.14 11.79 -3.59
CA ALA A 72 18.25 11.57 -2.16
C ALA A 72 18.09 10.08 -1.79
N ALA A 73 17.15 9.37 -2.40
CA ALA A 73 16.97 7.93 -2.19
C ALA A 73 18.22 7.14 -2.63
N GLU A 74 18.75 7.42 -3.81
CA GLU A 74 19.99 6.81 -4.33
C GLU A 74 21.18 7.07 -3.41
N LYS A 75 21.34 8.30 -2.90
CA LYS A 75 22.40 8.69 -1.96
C LYS A 75 22.39 7.85 -0.69
N HIS A 76 21.21 7.52 -0.19
CA HIS A 76 21.05 6.75 1.05
C HIS A 76 20.85 5.26 0.83
N GLY A 77 20.83 4.79 -0.42
CA GLY A 77 20.64 3.38 -0.76
C GLY A 77 19.24 2.85 -0.42
N ILE A 78 18.21 3.72 -0.47
CA ILE A 78 16.81 3.35 -0.21
C ILE A 78 16.09 3.19 -1.55
N ALA A 79 15.51 2.02 -1.80
CA ALA A 79 14.68 1.77 -2.97
C ALA A 79 13.25 2.28 -2.79
N PHE A 80 12.56 2.58 -3.90
CA PHE A 80 11.11 2.74 -3.91
C PHE A 80 10.48 1.35 -4.08
N GLY A 81 10.07 0.72 -2.99
CA GLY A 81 9.49 -0.64 -3.00
C GLY A 81 8.06 -0.67 -3.51
N GLN A 82 7.27 0.29 -3.14
CA GLN A 82 5.90 0.51 -3.60
C GLN A 82 5.50 1.98 -3.47
N MET A 83 4.40 2.35 -4.11
CA MET A 83 3.76 3.66 -4.01
C MET A 83 2.26 3.44 -3.90
N HIS A 84 1.57 4.33 -3.21
CA HIS A 84 0.11 4.35 -3.14
C HIS A 84 -0.46 5.46 -4.02
N ALA A 85 -1.43 5.13 -4.89
CA ALA A 85 -2.13 6.15 -5.68
C ALA A 85 -3.05 6.99 -4.78
N PRO A 86 -3.23 8.30 -5.05
CA PRO A 86 -4.23 9.09 -4.36
C PRO A 86 -5.63 8.47 -4.45
N PHE A 87 -6.41 8.52 -3.38
CA PHE A 87 -7.72 7.90 -3.28
C PHE A 87 -8.76 8.85 -2.66
N PRO A 88 -10.08 8.64 -2.88
CA PRO A 88 -10.69 7.56 -3.65
C PRO A 88 -10.48 7.71 -5.16
N LEU A 89 -10.40 6.58 -5.87
CA LEU A 89 -10.26 6.57 -7.33
C LEU A 89 -11.58 6.83 -8.05
N TRP A 90 -12.68 6.81 -7.33
CA TRP A 90 -14.02 6.97 -7.88
C TRP A 90 -14.95 7.65 -6.87
N VAL A 91 -15.79 8.56 -7.34
CA VAL A 91 -16.78 9.29 -6.53
C VAL A 91 -18.14 9.20 -7.21
N GLU A 92 -19.17 8.80 -6.47
CA GLU A 92 -20.54 8.67 -6.95
C GLU A 92 -21.05 10.00 -7.56
N GLY A 93 -21.62 9.92 -8.76
CA GLY A 93 -22.21 11.07 -9.44
C GLY A 93 -21.21 12.11 -9.96
N LYS A 94 -19.90 11.81 -9.99
CA LYS A 94 -18.85 12.73 -10.47
C LYS A 94 -17.99 12.11 -11.57
N PRO A 95 -18.55 11.83 -12.74
CA PRO A 95 -17.81 11.17 -13.83
C PRO A 95 -16.53 11.92 -14.23
N GLU A 96 -16.54 13.24 -14.21
CA GLU A 96 -15.37 14.08 -14.52
C GLU A 96 -14.22 13.87 -13.51
N VAL A 97 -14.53 13.65 -12.24
CA VAL A 97 -13.53 13.32 -11.22
C VAL A 97 -13.00 11.91 -11.46
N ASN A 98 -13.87 10.97 -11.80
CA ASN A 98 -13.50 9.59 -12.05
C ASN A 98 -12.56 9.47 -13.27
N ASP A 99 -12.84 10.17 -14.35
CA ASP A 99 -11.96 10.24 -15.53
C ASP A 99 -10.62 10.91 -15.20
N TYR A 100 -10.65 11.96 -14.38
CA TYR A 100 -9.44 12.61 -13.90
C TYR A 100 -8.58 11.66 -13.07
N MET A 101 -9.17 10.86 -12.19
CA MET A 101 -8.42 9.91 -11.36
C MET A 101 -7.73 8.82 -12.19
N ILE A 102 -8.28 8.38 -13.32
CA ILE A 102 -7.58 7.50 -14.26
C ILE A 102 -6.32 8.19 -14.81
N THR A 103 -6.41 9.50 -15.14
CA THR A 103 -5.24 10.29 -15.56
C THR A 103 -4.20 10.42 -14.43
N VAL A 104 -4.64 10.59 -13.18
CA VAL A 104 -3.76 10.63 -12.00
C VAL A 104 -3.02 9.31 -11.85
N VAL A 105 -3.69 8.16 -11.98
CA VAL A 105 -3.05 6.84 -11.92
C VAL A 105 -2.02 6.67 -13.05
N ASP A 106 -2.30 7.12 -14.27
CA ASP A 106 -1.31 7.08 -15.39
C ASP A 106 -0.04 7.89 -15.03
N LYS A 107 -0.21 9.07 -14.42
CA LYS A 107 0.91 9.90 -13.97
C LYS A 107 1.67 9.29 -12.79
N CYS A 108 0.97 8.70 -11.83
CA CYS A 108 1.61 7.95 -10.74
C CYS A 108 2.41 6.76 -11.26
N ALA A 109 1.89 6.00 -12.23
CA ALA A 109 2.63 4.91 -12.86
C ALA A 109 3.86 5.39 -13.64
N ALA A 110 3.77 6.55 -14.32
CA ALA A 110 4.93 7.18 -14.94
C ALA A 110 6.01 7.57 -13.92
N LEU A 111 5.59 8.09 -12.76
CA LEU A 111 6.50 8.39 -11.64
C LEU A 111 7.11 7.11 -11.05
N CYS A 112 6.31 6.05 -10.87
CA CYS A 112 6.81 4.74 -10.46
C CYS A 112 7.93 4.25 -11.39
N GLN A 113 7.70 4.28 -12.71
CA GLN A 113 8.73 3.90 -13.70
C GLN A 113 9.99 4.76 -13.56
N PHE A 114 9.85 6.09 -13.44
CA PHE A 114 10.99 6.99 -13.27
C PHE A 114 11.76 6.72 -11.97
N LEU A 115 11.08 6.49 -10.86
CA LEU A 115 11.66 6.23 -9.55
C LEU A 115 12.25 4.83 -9.42
N GLY A 116 11.91 3.90 -10.31
CA GLY A 116 12.26 2.49 -10.22
C GLY A 116 11.36 1.73 -9.24
N CYS A 117 10.15 2.26 -8.97
CA CYS A 117 9.15 1.65 -8.11
C CYS A 117 8.35 0.60 -8.90
N PRO A 118 8.37 -0.70 -8.53
CA PRO A 118 7.75 -1.74 -9.32
C PRO A 118 6.23 -1.83 -9.20
N GLN A 119 5.64 -1.20 -8.17
CA GLN A 119 4.28 -1.46 -7.75
C GLN A 119 3.57 -0.17 -7.39
N LEU A 120 2.30 -0.05 -7.80
CA LEU A 120 1.38 1.05 -7.46
C LEU A 120 0.11 0.46 -6.86
N VAL A 121 -0.16 0.76 -5.59
CA VAL A 121 -1.39 0.33 -4.92
C VAL A 121 -2.55 1.20 -5.39
N VAL A 122 -3.68 0.56 -5.74
CA VAL A 122 -4.88 1.18 -6.28
C VAL A 122 -6.11 0.63 -5.56
N HIS A 123 -6.83 1.49 -4.84
CA HIS A 123 -7.98 1.08 -4.04
C HIS A 123 -9.17 0.63 -4.87
N PRO A 124 -9.81 -0.50 -4.55
CA PRO A 124 -11.12 -0.86 -5.09
C PRO A 124 -12.23 0.04 -4.54
N ILE A 125 -13.37 -0.01 -5.19
CA ILE A 125 -14.55 0.80 -4.89
C ILE A 125 -15.62 -0.08 -4.26
N THR A 126 -16.10 0.27 -3.07
CA THR A 126 -17.23 -0.40 -2.43
C THR A 126 -18.56 0.11 -2.97
N ARG A 127 -19.49 -0.81 -3.24
CA ARG A 127 -20.87 -0.53 -3.68
C ARG A 127 -21.89 -1.25 -2.79
N PRO A 128 -23.18 -0.92 -2.88
CA PRO A 128 -24.22 -1.56 -2.10
C PRO A 128 -24.35 -3.07 -2.33
N THR A 129 -24.07 -3.56 -3.54
CA THR A 129 -24.11 -4.98 -3.88
C THR A 129 -22.81 -5.46 -4.50
N LYS A 130 -22.51 -6.75 -4.39
CA LYS A 130 -21.31 -7.35 -4.99
C LYS A 130 -21.32 -7.32 -6.52
N GLU A 131 -22.48 -7.32 -7.15
CA GLU A 131 -22.65 -7.17 -8.58
C GLU A 131 -22.24 -5.76 -9.03
N GLU A 132 -22.74 -4.71 -8.35
CA GLU A 132 -22.34 -3.32 -8.62
C GLU A 132 -20.85 -3.10 -8.33
N GLU A 133 -20.31 -3.66 -7.25
CA GLU A 133 -18.86 -3.63 -6.97
C GLU A 133 -18.05 -4.20 -8.11
N TRP A 134 -18.44 -5.38 -8.60
CA TRP A 134 -17.79 -6.04 -9.72
C TRP A 134 -17.81 -5.18 -10.99
N GLU A 135 -18.97 -4.67 -11.37
CA GLU A 135 -19.14 -3.87 -12.58
C GLU A 135 -18.30 -2.58 -12.54
N VAL A 136 -18.37 -1.82 -11.44
CA VAL A 136 -17.63 -0.56 -11.29
C VAL A 136 -16.13 -0.80 -11.24
N ASN A 137 -15.67 -1.76 -10.43
CA ASN A 137 -14.24 -2.04 -10.30
C ASN A 137 -13.65 -2.60 -11.59
N MET A 138 -14.35 -3.52 -12.25
CA MET A 138 -13.87 -4.06 -13.54
C MET A 138 -13.80 -2.98 -14.62
N ALA A 139 -14.78 -2.07 -14.69
CA ALA A 139 -14.72 -0.96 -15.63
C ALA A 139 -13.52 -0.03 -15.35
N MET A 140 -13.32 0.34 -14.09
CA MET A 140 -12.22 1.18 -13.64
C MET A 140 -10.85 0.53 -13.92
N TYR A 141 -10.64 -0.72 -13.50
CA TYR A 141 -9.35 -1.40 -13.68
C TYR A 141 -9.05 -1.71 -15.15
N ARG A 142 -10.05 -2.06 -15.97
CA ARG A 142 -9.87 -2.21 -17.41
C ARG A 142 -9.33 -0.94 -18.06
N ALA A 143 -9.80 0.24 -17.63
CA ALA A 143 -9.27 1.53 -18.09
C ALA A 143 -7.79 1.74 -17.71
N MET A 144 -7.28 1.06 -16.68
CA MET A 144 -5.89 1.14 -16.21
C MET A 144 -4.96 0.11 -16.87
N ILE A 145 -5.45 -0.91 -17.58
CA ILE A 145 -4.63 -1.91 -18.28
C ILE A 145 -3.56 -1.25 -19.17
N PRO A 146 -3.90 -0.26 -20.03
CA PRO A 146 -2.89 0.40 -20.87
C PRO A 146 -1.78 1.07 -20.05
N THR A 147 -2.11 1.64 -18.90
CA THR A 147 -1.17 2.31 -17.99
C THR A 147 -0.14 1.32 -17.44
N GLY A 148 -0.58 0.21 -16.85
CA GLY A 148 0.33 -0.79 -16.30
C GLY A 148 1.28 -1.37 -17.37
N LYS A 149 0.73 -1.67 -18.56
CA LYS A 149 1.52 -2.15 -19.72
C LYS A 149 2.54 -1.12 -20.21
N LYS A 150 2.12 0.13 -20.34
CA LYS A 150 2.95 1.23 -20.86
C LYS A 150 4.18 1.49 -19.98
N TYR A 151 4.01 1.45 -18.68
CA TYR A 151 5.06 1.81 -17.73
C TYR A 151 5.77 0.59 -17.11
N GLY A 152 5.25 -0.62 -17.31
CA GLY A 152 5.79 -1.84 -16.70
C GLY A 152 5.66 -1.84 -15.18
N VAL A 153 4.61 -1.20 -14.65
CA VAL A 153 4.31 -1.08 -13.22
C VAL A 153 3.13 -1.96 -12.88
N LYS A 154 3.26 -2.81 -11.87
CA LYS A 154 2.17 -3.67 -11.40
C LYS A 154 1.17 -2.86 -10.59
N LEU A 155 -0.10 -2.89 -10.98
CA LEU A 155 -1.19 -2.21 -10.28
C LEU A 155 -1.76 -3.18 -9.24
N CYS A 156 -1.66 -2.85 -7.94
CA CYS A 156 -2.00 -3.76 -6.87
C CYS A 156 -3.33 -3.36 -6.21
N LEU A 157 -4.33 -4.24 -6.32
CA LEU A 157 -5.60 -4.11 -5.60
C LEU A 157 -5.34 -4.38 -4.11
N GLU A 158 -6.16 -3.79 -3.23
CA GLU A 158 -6.03 -3.93 -1.78
C GLU A 158 -7.33 -4.44 -1.15
N ASN A 159 -7.24 -5.20 -0.05
CA ASN A 159 -8.41 -5.58 0.75
C ASN A 159 -8.85 -4.40 1.63
N LEU A 160 -10.06 -3.89 1.39
CA LEU A 160 -10.58 -2.74 2.11
C LEU A 160 -11.81 -3.10 2.97
N PRO A 161 -11.81 -2.74 4.27
CA PRO A 161 -13.02 -2.78 5.07
C PRO A 161 -14.00 -1.71 4.61
N HIS A 162 -15.27 -1.90 4.90
CA HIS A 162 -16.34 -0.95 4.60
C HIS A 162 -17.13 -0.58 5.85
N GLY A 163 -17.44 0.71 5.98
CA GLY A 163 -18.31 1.20 7.06
C GLY A 163 -19.79 1.07 6.72
N ALA A 164 -20.53 0.22 7.41
CA ALA A 164 -21.96 0.05 7.23
C ALA A 164 -22.71 0.13 8.57
N ARG A 165 -23.65 1.09 8.69
CA ARG A 165 -24.54 1.23 9.89
C ARG A 165 -23.76 1.30 11.21
N GLY A 166 -22.65 2.02 11.24
CA GLY A 166 -21.80 2.16 12.43
C GLY A 166 -20.96 0.94 12.78
N ARG A 167 -20.83 -0.02 11.86
CA ARG A 167 -19.97 -1.20 11.97
C ARG A 167 -18.94 -1.22 10.84
N THR A 168 -17.83 -1.85 11.08
CA THR A 168 -16.88 -2.26 10.05
C THR A 168 -17.29 -3.65 9.54
N VAL A 169 -17.42 -3.79 8.24
CA VAL A 169 -17.80 -5.03 7.55
C VAL A 169 -16.85 -5.29 6.39
N GLU A 170 -16.89 -6.49 5.84
CA GLU A 170 -16.13 -6.84 4.64
C GLU A 170 -16.54 -5.93 3.48
N GLY A 171 -15.55 -5.31 2.86
CA GLY A 171 -15.68 -4.56 1.61
C GLY A 171 -15.17 -5.38 0.43
N VAL A 172 -14.53 -4.72 -0.51
CA VAL A 172 -13.98 -5.36 -1.72
C VAL A 172 -12.66 -6.04 -1.39
N CYS A 173 -12.42 -7.18 -2.03
CA CYS A 173 -11.17 -7.95 -1.86
C CYS A 173 -10.92 -8.46 -0.42
N CYS A 174 -11.97 -8.61 0.40
CA CYS A 174 -11.87 -9.24 1.73
C CYS A 174 -12.05 -10.75 1.71
N ASP A 175 -12.45 -11.32 0.58
CA ASP A 175 -12.51 -12.76 0.31
C ASP A 175 -11.43 -13.17 -0.70
N ALA A 176 -10.66 -14.21 -0.41
CA ALA A 176 -9.55 -14.64 -1.26
C ALA A 176 -10.01 -15.11 -2.66
N ALA A 177 -11.19 -15.73 -2.78
CA ALA A 177 -11.72 -16.14 -4.07
C ALA A 177 -12.17 -14.93 -4.89
N GLU A 178 -12.70 -13.89 -4.25
CA GLU A 178 -13.00 -12.61 -4.91
C GLU A 178 -11.73 -11.96 -5.48
N VAL A 179 -10.65 -11.89 -4.71
CA VAL A 179 -9.34 -11.39 -5.17
C VAL A 179 -8.86 -12.16 -6.40
N CYS A 180 -8.86 -13.49 -6.31
CA CYS A 180 -8.44 -14.33 -7.43
C CYS A 180 -9.29 -14.05 -8.68
N ARG A 181 -10.61 -13.92 -8.52
CA ARG A 181 -11.50 -13.62 -9.63
C ARG A 181 -11.18 -12.28 -10.31
N TYR A 182 -10.93 -11.21 -9.54
CA TYR A 182 -10.52 -9.92 -10.11
C TYR A 182 -9.21 -10.04 -10.88
N LEU A 183 -8.17 -10.55 -10.24
CA LEU A 183 -6.83 -10.58 -10.81
C LEU A 183 -6.73 -11.50 -12.03
N ASP A 184 -7.30 -12.70 -11.94
CA ASP A 184 -7.26 -13.67 -13.05
C ASP A 184 -8.02 -13.14 -14.27
N THR A 185 -9.17 -12.50 -14.05
CA THR A 185 -9.95 -11.92 -15.15
C THR A 185 -9.19 -10.75 -15.80
N LEU A 186 -8.69 -9.81 -14.99
CA LEU A 186 -7.99 -8.62 -15.49
C LEU A 186 -6.68 -8.96 -16.20
N ASN A 187 -5.90 -9.90 -15.66
CA ASN A 187 -4.63 -10.33 -16.27
C ASN A 187 -4.86 -11.16 -17.53
N ALA A 188 -5.92 -11.98 -17.58
CA ALA A 188 -6.31 -12.68 -18.80
C ALA A 188 -6.73 -11.69 -19.90
N GLU A 189 -7.51 -10.67 -19.57
CA GLU A 189 -7.89 -9.59 -20.51
C GLU A 189 -6.69 -8.75 -20.97
N ALA A 190 -5.74 -8.50 -20.07
CA ALA A 190 -4.50 -7.80 -20.40
C ALA A 190 -3.56 -8.66 -21.27
N GLY A 191 -3.63 -9.98 -21.18
CA GLY A 191 -2.71 -10.92 -21.82
C GLY A 191 -1.33 -11.01 -21.15
N GLU A 192 -1.17 -10.40 -19.99
CA GLU A 192 0.03 -10.40 -19.14
C GLU A 192 -0.31 -10.01 -17.70
N GLU A 193 0.61 -10.23 -16.77
CA GLU A 193 0.40 -9.89 -15.34
C GLU A 193 0.55 -8.40 -15.06
N VAL A 194 -0.44 -7.60 -15.40
CA VAL A 194 -0.53 -6.16 -15.10
C VAL A 194 -0.96 -5.89 -13.66
N PHE A 195 -1.82 -6.75 -13.12
CA PHE A 195 -2.40 -6.59 -11.79
C PHE A 195 -1.84 -7.59 -10.79
N GLY A 196 -1.70 -7.14 -9.55
CA GLY A 196 -1.32 -7.94 -8.38
C GLY A 196 -2.17 -7.58 -7.17
N PHE A 197 -1.80 -8.09 -6.01
CA PHE A 197 -2.50 -7.87 -4.77
C PHE A 197 -1.60 -7.26 -3.69
N CYS A 198 -2.10 -6.22 -3.04
CA CYS A 198 -1.57 -5.68 -1.80
C CYS A 198 -2.41 -6.23 -0.65
N PHE A 199 -1.80 -7.02 0.23
CA PHE A 199 -2.49 -7.51 1.42
C PHE A 199 -2.27 -6.55 2.57
N ASP A 200 -3.35 -5.89 3.01
CA ASP A 200 -3.36 -5.10 4.24
C ASP A 200 -3.77 -5.99 5.42
N LEU A 201 -2.80 -6.20 6.32
CA LEU A 201 -2.94 -7.02 7.51
C LEU A 201 -3.87 -6.39 8.54
N GLY A 202 -3.79 -5.07 8.71
CA GLY A 202 -4.62 -4.37 9.68
C GLY A 202 -6.09 -4.37 9.28
N HIS A 203 -6.39 -4.23 8.01
CA HIS A 203 -7.75 -4.39 7.48
C HIS A 203 -8.27 -5.82 7.70
N ALA A 204 -7.43 -6.82 7.45
CA ALA A 204 -7.79 -8.22 7.73
C ALA A 204 -8.05 -8.46 9.23
N ASN A 205 -7.24 -7.86 10.12
CA ASN A 205 -7.42 -7.95 11.57
C ASN A 205 -8.73 -7.33 12.05
N ILE A 206 -9.10 -6.15 11.56
CA ILE A 206 -10.39 -5.48 11.92
C ILE A 206 -11.59 -6.35 11.54
N LEU A 207 -11.48 -7.09 10.45
CA LEU A 207 -12.53 -7.98 9.95
C LEU A 207 -12.54 -9.36 10.60
N GLY A 208 -11.53 -9.67 11.42
CA GLY A 208 -11.35 -10.98 12.02
C GLY A 208 -11.10 -12.09 11.01
N LEU A 209 -10.45 -11.78 9.90
CA LEU A 209 -10.12 -12.78 8.87
C LEU A 209 -9.08 -13.78 9.40
N ARG A 210 -9.19 -15.03 8.93
CA ARG A 210 -8.19 -16.05 9.19
C ARG A 210 -6.99 -15.83 8.26
N ILE A 211 -6.02 -15.04 8.71
CA ILE A 211 -4.92 -14.48 7.92
C ILE A 211 -4.17 -15.54 7.12
N ARG A 212 -3.76 -16.63 7.78
CA ARG A 212 -3.06 -17.74 7.12
C ARG A 212 -3.89 -18.35 5.99
N ASP A 213 -5.18 -18.64 6.24
CA ASP A 213 -6.05 -19.25 5.24
C ASP A 213 -6.31 -18.31 4.06
N TYR A 214 -6.47 -17.02 4.35
CA TYR A 214 -6.64 -15.98 3.35
C TYR A 214 -5.41 -15.87 2.43
N LEU A 215 -4.20 -15.80 3.00
CA LEU A 215 -2.94 -15.76 2.24
C LEU A 215 -2.75 -17.03 1.36
N LYS A 216 -3.07 -18.20 1.89
CA LYS A 216 -3.05 -19.44 1.10
C LYS A 216 -4.04 -19.41 -0.08
N GLY A 217 -5.22 -18.83 0.13
CA GLY A 217 -6.22 -18.65 -0.93
C GLY A 217 -5.74 -17.75 -2.07
N ILE A 218 -5.02 -16.68 -1.74
CA ILE A 218 -4.45 -15.75 -2.74
C ILE A 218 -3.25 -16.39 -3.46
N GLY A 219 -2.36 -17.04 -2.72
CA GLY A 219 -1.15 -17.69 -3.23
C GLY A 219 -0.20 -16.71 -3.94
N HIS A 220 0.25 -17.10 -5.14
CA HIS A 220 1.23 -16.35 -5.94
C HIS A 220 0.77 -14.97 -6.41
N ARG A 221 -0.52 -14.63 -6.24
CA ARG A 221 -1.08 -13.31 -6.61
C ARG A 221 -0.70 -12.21 -5.64
N LEU A 222 -0.23 -12.58 -4.43
CA LEU A 222 0.30 -11.61 -3.47
C LEU A 222 1.55 -10.94 -4.01
N THR A 223 1.51 -9.62 -4.12
CA THR A 223 2.58 -8.81 -4.72
C THR A 223 3.26 -7.93 -3.69
N CYS A 224 2.49 -7.25 -2.84
CA CYS A 224 3.00 -6.37 -1.80
C CYS A 224 2.16 -6.44 -0.53
N LEU A 225 2.61 -5.76 0.51
CA LEU A 225 2.05 -5.82 1.86
C LEU A 225 1.85 -4.42 2.43
N HIS A 226 0.79 -4.23 3.21
CA HIS A 226 0.66 -3.19 4.22
C HIS A 226 0.62 -3.85 5.60
N LEU A 227 1.73 -3.75 6.35
CA LEU A 227 1.86 -4.34 7.68
C LEU A 227 1.72 -3.26 8.74
N HIS A 228 0.69 -3.34 9.54
CA HIS A 228 0.49 -2.47 10.69
C HIS A 228 -0.34 -3.16 11.77
N ASP A 229 -0.28 -2.63 12.98
CA ASP A 229 -1.07 -3.11 14.10
C ASP A 229 -2.28 -2.23 14.34
N ASN A 230 -3.31 -2.82 14.95
CA ASN A 230 -4.49 -2.12 15.43
C ASN A 230 -5.20 -2.93 16.53
N ASN A 231 -6.24 -2.35 17.11
CA ASN A 231 -6.98 -2.95 18.22
C ASN A 231 -8.08 -3.94 17.80
N GLY A 232 -8.13 -4.34 16.52
CA GLY A 232 -9.17 -5.20 15.95
C GLY A 232 -10.53 -4.50 15.72
N THR A 233 -10.60 -3.17 15.91
CA THR A 233 -11.85 -2.40 15.71
C THR A 233 -11.66 -1.10 14.94
N SER A 234 -10.45 -0.58 14.91
CA SER A 234 -10.13 0.72 14.31
C SER A 234 -8.83 0.64 13.53
N ASP A 235 -8.82 1.24 12.38
CA ASP A 235 -7.68 1.29 11.48
C ASP A 235 -6.61 2.26 11.98
N TRP A 236 -5.74 1.76 12.87
CA TRP A 236 -4.81 2.63 13.61
C TRP A 236 -3.42 2.77 13.00
N HIS A 237 -3.00 1.92 12.12
CA HIS A 237 -1.67 1.97 11.51
C HIS A 237 -0.54 2.20 12.52
N THR A 238 -0.54 1.44 13.62
CA THR A 238 0.48 1.51 14.67
C THR A 238 1.60 0.50 14.43
N ALA A 239 2.68 0.59 15.22
CA ALA A 239 3.79 -0.34 15.12
C ALA A 239 3.36 -1.77 15.53
N PRO A 240 3.96 -2.82 14.93
CA PRO A 240 3.65 -4.21 15.28
C PRO A 240 3.86 -4.50 16.76
N TYR A 241 3.05 -5.40 17.31
CA TYR A 241 3.08 -5.82 18.73
C TYR A 241 2.79 -4.71 19.74
N THR A 242 2.18 -3.59 19.33
CA THR A 242 1.83 -2.49 20.23
C THR A 242 0.37 -2.48 20.67
N CYS A 243 -0.50 -3.23 19.99
CA CYS A 243 -1.91 -3.35 20.36
C CYS A 243 -2.19 -4.70 21.02
N ILE A 244 -2.57 -4.66 22.29
CA ILE A 244 -2.92 -5.83 23.07
C ILE A 244 -4.42 -5.82 23.35
N GLY A 245 -5.12 -6.84 22.88
CA GLY A 245 -6.54 -7.06 23.11
C GLY A 245 -6.76 -8.05 24.25
N GLY A 246 -6.98 -7.57 25.49
CA GLY A 246 -7.14 -8.46 26.64
C GLY A 246 -5.88 -9.24 26.98
N ALA A 247 -5.94 -10.58 26.89
CA ALA A 247 -4.80 -11.46 27.20
C ALA A 247 -3.91 -11.78 25.97
N TYR A 248 -4.29 -11.31 24.78
CA TYR A 248 -3.64 -11.67 23.53
C TYR A 248 -3.35 -10.41 22.68
N TYR A 249 -2.37 -10.50 21.78
CA TYR A 249 -2.22 -9.50 20.73
C TYR A 249 -3.46 -9.46 19.85
N SER A 250 -3.80 -8.27 19.40
CA SER A 250 -4.94 -8.08 18.51
C SER A 250 -4.71 -8.72 17.15
N THR A 251 -3.49 -8.57 16.61
CA THR A 251 -3.13 -9.02 15.25
C THR A 251 -2.45 -10.39 15.28
N ASP A 252 -2.88 -11.29 14.39
CA ASP A 252 -2.32 -12.65 14.24
C ASP A 252 -1.03 -12.62 13.40
N TRP A 253 0.07 -12.16 14.03
CA TRP A 253 1.41 -12.11 13.42
C TRP A 253 1.95 -13.49 13.07
N GLU A 254 1.65 -14.50 13.86
CA GLU A 254 2.09 -15.88 13.59
C GLU A 254 1.37 -16.46 12.36
N GLY A 255 0.07 -16.22 12.23
CA GLY A 255 -0.69 -16.60 11.04
C GLY A 255 -0.21 -15.88 9.78
N LEU A 256 0.24 -14.62 9.90
CA LEU A 256 0.89 -13.90 8.81
C LEU A 256 2.17 -14.62 8.37
N LEU A 257 3.11 -14.86 9.29
CA LEU A 257 4.41 -15.48 8.97
C LEU A 257 4.24 -16.87 8.38
N GLN A 258 3.37 -17.69 8.96
CA GLN A 258 3.06 -19.02 8.44
C GLN A 258 2.45 -18.96 7.03
N GLY A 259 1.50 -18.04 6.81
CA GLY A 259 0.87 -17.87 5.51
C GLY A 259 1.86 -17.42 4.43
N LEU A 260 2.72 -16.44 4.75
CA LEU A 260 3.76 -15.95 3.83
C LEU A 260 4.79 -17.03 3.48
N ASP A 261 5.20 -17.84 4.47
CA ASP A 261 6.12 -18.95 4.24
C ASP A 261 5.49 -20.04 3.34
N GLU A 262 4.26 -20.45 3.63
CA GLU A 262 3.53 -21.48 2.87
C GLU A 262 3.32 -21.11 1.40
N ILE A 263 3.10 -19.83 1.08
CA ILE A 263 2.99 -19.39 -0.32
C ILE A 263 4.34 -19.03 -0.94
N GLY A 264 5.43 -19.15 -0.18
CA GLY A 264 6.78 -18.82 -0.65
C GLY A 264 6.99 -17.34 -0.96
N TYR A 265 6.31 -16.42 -0.24
CA TYR A 265 6.46 -14.99 -0.47
C TYR A 265 7.90 -14.51 -0.26
N ARG A 266 8.43 -13.75 -1.22
CA ARG A 266 9.81 -13.22 -1.20
C ARG A 266 9.87 -11.74 -1.60
N GLY A 267 8.73 -11.06 -1.58
CA GLY A 267 8.62 -9.61 -1.82
C GLY A 267 9.02 -8.78 -0.61
N THR A 268 8.73 -7.50 -0.66
CA THR A 268 9.05 -6.53 0.38
C THR A 268 8.14 -6.68 1.61
N LEU A 269 8.73 -6.66 2.80
CA LEU A 269 8.01 -6.54 4.08
C LEU A 269 7.79 -5.05 4.35
N ASN A 270 6.67 -4.53 3.88
CA ASN A 270 6.36 -3.10 3.99
C ASN A 270 5.48 -2.79 5.19
N PHE A 271 5.96 -1.87 6.05
CA PHE A 271 5.24 -1.42 7.25
C PHE A 271 4.52 -0.10 6.99
N GLU A 272 3.20 -0.15 6.95
CA GLU A 272 2.35 1.04 6.79
C GLU A 272 1.98 1.62 8.17
N THR A 273 2.98 2.06 8.91
CA THR A 273 2.88 2.44 10.32
C THR A 273 2.95 3.95 10.54
N PHE A 274 2.32 4.72 9.65
CA PHE A 274 2.44 6.19 9.66
C PHE A 274 1.95 6.83 10.97
N ARG A 275 0.98 6.25 11.68
CA ARG A 275 0.53 6.79 12.98
C ARG A 275 1.50 6.51 14.12
N ALA A 276 2.32 5.48 14.02
CA ALA A 276 3.35 5.21 15.02
C ALA A 276 4.42 6.32 15.09
N THR A 277 4.65 7.02 13.97
CA THR A 277 5.67 8.08 13.88
C THR A 277 5.08 9.49 13.84
N LYS A 278 3.80 9.63 13.41
CA LYS A 278 3.14 10.92 13.24
C LYS A 278 3.05 11.69 14.56
N GLY A 279 3.54 12.94 14.52
CA GLY A 279 3.49 13.83 15.68
C GLY A 279 4.57 13.58 16.73
N LEU A 280 5.41 12.56 16.58
CA LEU A 280 6.57 12.37 17.45
C LEU A 280 7.67 13.41 17.12
N PRO A 281 8.42 13.90 18.15
CA PRO A 281 9.66 14.61 17.91
C PRO A 281 10.65 13.77 17.12
N ARG A 282 11.47 14.38 16.24
CA ARG A 282 12.43 13.69 15.36
C ARG A 282 13.28 12.61 16.07
N ARG A 283 13.74 12.90 17.29
CA ARG A 283 14.48 11.93 18.08
C ARG A 283 13.67 10.64 18.31
N LEU A 284 12.41 10.77 18.72
CA LEU A 284 11.54 9.61 18.99
C LEU A 284 11.07 8.92 17.71
N GLN A 285 10.94 9.66 16.61
CA GLN A 285 10.70 9.04 15.29
C GLN A 285 11.82 8.07 14.92
N ARG A 286 13.09 8.45 15.14
CA ARG A 286 14.24 7.57 14.90
C ARG A 286 14.18 6.29 15.71
N GLU A 287 13.88 6.38 17.01
CA GLU A 287 13.75 5.21 17.88
C GLU A 287 12.59 4.29 17.42
N MET A 288 11.46 4.87 17.06
CA MET A 288 10.32 4.11 16.54
C MET A 288 10.65 3.41 15.21
N LEU A 289 11.35 4.09 14.30
CA LEU A 289 11.81 3.50 13.04
C LEU A 289 12.78 2.34 13.28
N HIS A 290 13.71 2.46 14.24
CA HIS A 290 14.58 1.35 14.64
C HIS A 290 13.78 0.15 15.16
N TYR A 291 12.76 0.39 15.99
CA TYR A 291 11.88 -0.67 16.47
C TYR A 291 11.16 -1.39 15.32
N ILE A 292 10.56 -0.64 14.40
CA ILE A 292 9.82 -1.21 13.26
C ILE A 292 10.77 -2.00 12.34
N ALA A 293 11.96 -1.45 12.07
CA ALA A 293 12.96 -2.14 11.26
C ALA A 293 13.46 -3.42 11.94
N GLU A 294 13.57 -3.44 13.28
CA GLU A 294 13.94 -4.65 14.04
C GLU A 294 12.88 -5.73 13.94
N VAL A 295 11.59 -5.36 14.03
CA VAL A 295 10.50 -6.30 13.77
C VAL A 295 10.57 -6.84 12.34
N GLY A 296 10.90 -5.99 11.37
CA GLY A 296 11.10 -6.42 9.98
C GLY A 296 12.24 -7.45 9.85
N ARG A 297 13.36 -7.24 10.54
CA ARG A 297 14.48 -8.21 10.60
C ARG A 297 14.03 -9.54 11.21
N TYR A 298 13.33 -9.47 12.35
CA TYR A 298 12.74 -10.65 12.99
C TYR A 298 11.83 -11.43 12.03
N PHE A 299 10.92 -10.76 11.30
CA PHE A 299 10.06 -11.42 10.32
C PHE A 299 10.85 -12.06 9.19
N ARG A 300 11.84 -11.34 8.67
CA ARG A 300 12.72 -11.83 7.61
C ARG A 300 13.47 -13.09 8.05
N ASP A 301 14.04 -13.08 9.26
CA ASP A 301 14.79 -14.22 9.79
C ASP A 301 13.89 -15.44 9.98
N ARG A 302 12.67 -15.25 10.51
CA ARG A 302 11.65 -16.29 10.61
C ARG A 302 11.30 -16.91 9.23
N LEU A 303 11.10 -16.07 8.21
CA LEU A 303 10.77 -16.51 6.84
C LEU A 303 11.96 -17.15 6.09
N LEU A 304 13.17 -16.90 6.52
CA LEU A 304 14.39 -17.51 5.97
C LEU A 304 14.83 -18.76 6.75
N GLY A 305 14.16 -19.11 7.85
CA GLY A 305 14.50 -20.23 8.71
C GLY A 305 15.77 -20.01 9.53
N ASN A 306 16.16 -18.76 9.77
CA ASN A 306 17.26 -18.41 10.66
C ASN A 306 16.86 -18.63 12.13
N GLU A 307 17.84 -18.92 13.01
CA GLU A 307 17.59 -18.92 14.46
C GLU A 307 17.32 -17.47 14.92
N VAL A 308 16.25 -17.26 15.69
CA VAL A 308 15.80 -15.96 16.24
C VAL A 308 15.62 -16.02 17.75
#